data_5b7a33c858ac74fba65f88cdfe3b7bc3
#
_entry.id   5b7a33c858ac74fba65f88cdfe3b7bc3
#
_cell.length_a   1.000
_cell.length_b   1.000
_cell.length_c   1.000
_cell.angle_alpha   90.00
_cell.angle_beta   90.00
_cell.angle_gamma   90.00
#
_symmetry.space_group_name_H-M   'P 1'
#
loop_
_entity.id
_entity.type
_entity.pdbx_description
1 polymer ?
#
loop_
_entity_poly.entity_id
_entity_poly.type
_entity_poly.pdbx_seq_one_letter_code
_entity_poly.pdbx_strand_id
1 'polypeptide(L)'
;MTKISSVMRGVRFLAPSAAIAALALLAVGGCGSGGSTSGSAKASASSPSSPAGQTYASKAFAVPLTITVPASFFKAQPNSDTSTLLTWVTGSDEARFHKVRFLLPDALYRPGQTAPEKPPKDYLTYLRGLSRQGATLADENKITVDGHSATLMTGTTEHDLDGSIGCPQIGGPPDAGGDCFGFGPAAAIRIAVINVSGRTLVSWAGIYTGASDESAFFAEYEAMLQSIKFR
;
A
#
# COMPACT_ATOMS: atom_id res chain seq x y z
N MET A 1 -26.53 -32.94 -22.04
CA MET A 1 -26.82 -31.69 -22.78
C MET A 1 -27.99 -30.99 -22.10
N THR A 2 -27.70 -30.02 -21.25
CA THR A 2 -28.74 -29.22 -20.58
C THR A 2 -28.29 -27.76 -20.60
N LYS A 3 -29.00 -26.98 -21.44
CA LYS A 3 -28.78 -25.53 -21.56
C LYS A 3 -29.44 -24.84 -20.35
N ILE A 4 -28.66 -24.08 -19.61
CA ILE A 4 -29.17 -23.14 -18.60
C ILE A 4 -29.06 -21.73 -19.19
N SER A 5 -30.21 -21.13 -19.48
CA SER A 5 -30.34 -19.75 -19.90
C SER A 5 -30.31 -18.85 -18.67
N SER A 6 -29.34 -17.96 -18.61
CA SER A 6 -29.23 -16.91 -17.57
C SER A 6 -29.97 -15.66 -18.03
N VAL A 7 -30.97 -15.25 -17.25
CA VAL A 7 -31.79 -14.05 -17.45
C VAL A 7 -31.13 -12.87 -16.79
N MET A 8 -30.64 -11.91 -17.58
CA MET A 8 -30.19 -10.59 -17.11
C MET A 8 -31.40 -9.76 -16.65
N ARG A 9 -31.41 -9.37 -15.39
CA ARG A 9 -32.28 -8.31 -14.87
C ARG A 9 -31.46 -7.02 -14.77
N GLY A 10 -31.77 -6.07 -15.65
CA GLY A 10 -31.25 -4.72 -15.60
C GLY A 10 -31.84 -3.94 -14.41
N VAL A 11 -30.98 -3.41 -13.57
CA VAL A 11 -31.34 -2.45 -12.52
C VAL A 11 -30.95 -1.06 -13.03
N ARG A 12 -31.97 -0.22 -13.26
CA ARG A 12 -31.79 1.21 -13.59
C ARG A 12 -31.63 1.98 -12.28
N PHE A 13 -30.49 2.61 -12.08
CA PHE A 13 -30.30 3.60 -11.02
C PHE A 13 -30.64 5.00 -11.54
N LEU A 14 -31.62 5.61 -10.89
CA LEU A 14 -31.98 7.03 -11.03
C LEU A 14 -31.02 7.86 -10.17
N ALA A 15 -30.38 8.86 -10.76
CA ALA A 15 -29.56 9.84 -10.07
C ALA A 15 -30.44 10.96 -9.47
N PRO A 16 -30.22 11.38 -8.23
CA PRO A 16 -30.78 12.64 -7.72
C PRO A 16 -29.77 13.77 -7.91
N SER A 17 -30.23 14.82 -8.60
CA SER A 17 -29.58 16.13 -8.67
C SER A 17 -29.77 16.86 -7.35
N ALA A 18 -28.70 17.32 -6.70
CA ALA A 18 -28.77 18.21 -5.55
C ALA A 18 -28.14 19.57 -5.89
N ALA A 19 -28.92 20.59 -5.63
CA ALA A 19 -28.66 21.99 -5.93
C ALA A 19 -27.63 22.62 -4.99
N ILE A 20 -26.84 23.55 -5.56
CA ILE A 20 -25.83 24.37 -4.92
C ILE A 20 -26.54 25.58 -4.27
N ALA A 21 -26.28 25.82 -3.00
CA ALA A 21 -26.58 27.09 -2.34
C ALA A 21 -25.28 27.77 -1.91
N ALA A 22 -24.96 28.89 -2.53
CA ALA A 22 -23.87 29.78 -2.16
C ALA A 22 -24.33 30.72 -1.04
N LEU A 23 -23.58 30.79 0.06
CA LEU A 23 -23.72 31.84 1.06
C LEU A 23 -22.37 32.57 1.21
N ALA A 24 -22.36 33.82 0.76
CA ALA A 24 -21.30 34.78 1.04
C ALA A 24 -21.59 35.50 2.37
N LEU A 25 -20.61 35.54 3.26
CA LEU A 25 -20.63 36.41 4.43
C LEU A 25 -19.32 37.19 4.52
N LEU A 26 -19.46 38.50 4.28
CA LEU A 26 -18.47 39.54 4.57
C LEU A 26 -18.46 39.81 6.08
N ALA A 27 -17.29 39.89 6.68
CA ALA A 27 -17.10 40.53 7.97
C ALA A 27 -15.81 41.34 7.96
N VAL A 28 -16.02 42.59 8.34
CA VAL A 28 -15.18 43.75 8.39
C VAL A 28 -14.32 43.77 9.68
N GLY A 29 -13.07 44.24 9.55
CA GLY A 29 -12.44 45.22 10.42
C GLY A 29 -11.92 44.77 11.78
N GLY A 30 -10.63 45.07 11.99
CA GLY A 30 -10.02 45.14 13.31
C GLY A 30 -8.51 45.41 13.22
N CYS A 31 -8.12 46.71 13.09
CA CYS A 31 -6.76 47.15 13.37
C CYS A 31 -6.49 47.13 14.88
N GLY A 32 -5.43 46.44 15.30
CA GLY A 32 -4.89 46.49 16.64
C GLY A 32 -3.36 46.47 16.57
N SER A 33 -2.77 47.66 16.76
CA SER A 33 -1.32 47.87 16.93
C SER A 33 -0.86 47.39 18.30
N GLY A 34 0.30 46.75 18.37
CA GLY A 34 1.02 46.66 19.64
C GLY A 34 1.91 45.43 19.80
N GLY A 35 3.22 45.64 19.85
CA GLY A 35 4.13 44.85 20.65
C GLY A 35 4.98 43.83 19.94
N SER A 36 6.15 44.31 19.49
CA SER A 36 7.31 43.42 19.15
C SER A 36 7.80 42.66 20.38
N THR A 37 7.76 41.34 20.34
CA THR A 37 8.69 40.51 21.07
C THR A 37 9.07 39.33 20.16
N SER A 38 10.29 39.42 19.63
CA SER A 38 10.95 38.35 18.87
C SER A 38 11.26 37.18 19.79
N GLY A 39 10.32 36.27 19.93
CA GLY A 39 10.52 34.95 20.47
C GLY A 39 10.67 33.97 19.31
N SER A 40 11.91 33.67 18.90
CA SER A 40 12.19 32.50 18.03
C SER A 40 11.76 31.25 18.76
N ALA A 41 10.54 30.88 18.58
CA ALA A 41 10.08 29.53 18.91
C ALA A 41 10.74 28.56 17.93
N LYS A 42 11.86 27.98 18.38
CA LYS A 42 12.49 26.81 17.77
C LYS A 42 11.42 25.71 17.75
N ALA A 43 10.82 25.53 16.59
CA ALA A 43 9.92 24.41 16.37
C ALA A 43 10.73 23.13 16.65
N SER A 44 10.52 22.55 17.83
CA SER A 44 10.98 21.20 18.11
C SER A 44 10.25 20.29 17.12
N ALA A 45 10.98 19.83 16.11
CA ALA A 45 10.52 18.74 15.27
C ALA A 45 10.26 17.56 16.21
N SER A 46 8.98 17.28 16.46
CA SER A 46 8.58 16.09 17.18
C SER A 46 9.10 14.89 16.38
N SER A 47 10.07 14.20 16.92
CA SER A 47 10.50 12.92 16.38
C SER A 47 9.27 12.04 16.27
N PRO A 48 9.04 11.34 15.14
CA PRO A 48 7.91 10.44 15.02
C PRO A 48 8.00 9.42 16.16
N SER A 49 6.96 9.36 16.98
CA SER A 49 6.86 8.36 18.05
C SER A 49 6.92 6.99 17.40
N SER A 50 7.85 6.15 17.85
CA SER A 50 7.89 4.75 17.41
C SER A 50 6.52 4.11 17.64
N PRO A 51 5.98 3.37 16.68
CA PRO A 51 4.67 2.75 16.83
C PRO A 51 4.68 1.84 18.05
N ALA A 52 3.61 1.89 18.86
CA ALA A 52 3.40 0.93 19.92
C ALA A 52 3.18 -0.45 19.29
N GLY A 53 4.17 -1.32 19.35
CA GLY A 53 4.14 -2.61 18.67
C GLY A 53 5.14 -3.61 19.22
N GLN A 54 5.12 -4.80 18.66
CA GLN A 54 6.01 -5.90 19.03
C GLN A 54 7.07 -6.07 17.94
N THR A 55 8.32 -6.29 18.37
CA THR A 55 9.43 -6.52 17.46
C THR A 55 9.38 -7.96 16.92
N TYR A 56 9.49 -8.09 15.61
CA TYR A 56 9.63 -9.36 14.91
C TYR A 56 10.97 -9.40 14.15
N ALA A 57 11.69 -10.51 14.29
CA ALA A 57 12.89 -10.81 13.51
C ALA A 57 12.56 -11.94 12.51
N SER A 58 12.77 -11.69 11.22
CA SER A 58 12.52 -12.69 10.18
C SER A 58 13.42 -13.91 10.37
N LYS A 59 12.87 -15.09 10.09
CA LYS A 59 13.54 -16.39 10.29
C LYS A 59 14.01 -17.02 8.98
N ALA A 60 13.17 -16.94 7.94
CA ALA A 60 13.43 -17.57 6.65
C ALA A 60 13.63 -16.56 5.52
N PHE A 61 13.19 -15.32 5.68
CA PHE A 61 13.23 -14.31 4.62
C PHE A 61 14.66 -14.01 4.17
N ALA A 62 14.94 -14.10 2.85
CA ALA A 62 16.28 -14.03 2.29
C ALA A 62 16.94 -12.64 2.34
N VAL A 63 16.20 -11.61 2.73
CA VAL A 63 16.70 -10.31 3.20
C VAL A 63 16.39 -10.22 4.69
N PRO A 64 17.28 -10.71 5.57
CA PRO A 64 16.99 -10.78 7.00
C PRO A 64 16.73 -9.39 7.56
N LEU A 65 15.62 -9.25 8.30
CA LEU A 65 15.22 -7.98 8.88
C LEU A 65 14.64 -8.14 10.28
N THR A 66 14.68 -7.05 11.04
CA THR A 66 13.93 -6.88 12.27
C THR A 66 12.97 -5.71 12.06
N ILE A 67 11.74 -5.82 12.54
CA ILE A 67 10.67 -4.86 12.28
C ILE A 67 9.74 -4.73 13.48
N THR A 68 9.24 -3.53 13.78
CA THR A 68 8.19 -3.34 14.79
C THR A 68 6.82 -3.47 14.11
N VAL A 69 6.03 -4.44 14.56
CA VAL A 69 4.70 -4.75 14.04
C VAL A 69 3.66 -4.01 14.88
N PRO A 70 2.83 -3.11 14.32
CA PRO A 70 1.84 -2.36 15.07
C PRO A 70 0.78 -3.28 15.69
N ALA A 71 0.61 -3.20 17.00
CA ALA A 71 -0.33 -4.05 17.73
C ALA A 71 -1.80 -3.68 17.47
N SER A 72 -2.05 -2.48 16.93
CA SER A 72 -3.37 -2.00 16.54
C SER A 72 -4.00 -2.83 15.43
N PHE A 73 -3.18 -3.37 14.51
CA PHE A 73 -3.65 -4.09 13.34
C PHE A 73 -3.22 -5.57 13.30
N PHE A 74 -2.06 -5.92 13.88
CA PHE A 74 -1.48 -7.24 13.68
C PHE A 74 -1.00 -7.91 14.96
N LYS A 75 -0.95 -9.25 14.92
CA LYS A 75 -0.15 -10.03 15.88
C LYS A 75 1.33 -9.90 15.53
N ALA A 76 2.23 -10.04 16.51
CA ALA A 76 3.67 -9.97 16.28
C ALA A 76 4.15 -10.99 15.23
N GLN A 77 3.63 -12.21 15.27
CA GLN A 77 4.00 -13.27 14.35
C GLN A 77 3.31 -13.08 12.98
N PRO A 78 4.05 -13.16 11.87
CA PRO A 78 3.47 -13.13 10.53
C PRO A 78 2.66 -14.39 10.24
N ASN A 79 1.76 -14.28 9.27
CA ASN A 79 1.02 -15.42 8.71
C ASN A 79 1.94 -16.28 7.83
N SER A 80 2.96 -15.67 7.22
CA SER A 80 3.96 -16.34 6.39
C SER A 80 5.33 -15.71 6.58
N ASP A 81 6.37 -16.53 6.70
CA ASP A 81 7.80 -16.16 6.67
C ASP A 81 8.54 -17.21 5.87
N THR A 82 8.72 -16.95 4.58
CA THR A 82 9.47 -17.79 3.63
C THR A 82 10.69 -17.04 3.11
N SER A 83 11.49 -17.67 2.27
CA SER A 83 12.67 -17.03 1.66
C SER A 83 12.31 -15.79 0.81
N THR A 84 11.12 -15.74 0.23
CA THR A 84 10.71 -14.69 -0.70
C THR A 84 9.51 -13.88 -0.25
N LEU A 85 8.77 -14.33 0.78
CA LEU A 85 7.53 -13.68 1.22
C LEU A 85 7.42 -13.62 2.73
N LEU A 86 7.16 -12.42 3.24
CA LEU A 86 6.81 -12.16 4.63
C LEU A 86 5.45 -11.45 4.65
N THR A 87 4.48 -11.96 5.41
CA THR A 87 3.08 -11.50 5.34
C THR A 87 2.42 -11.41 6.69
N TRP A 88 1.73 -10.29 6.95
CA TRP A 88 0.72 -10.13 7.98
C TRP A 88 -0.63 -9.84 7.33
N VAL A 89 -1.66 -10.54 7.78
CA VAL A 89 -3.05 -10.37 7.33
C VAL A 89 -3.96 -10.46 8.54
N THR A 90 -4.92 -9.56 8.65
CA THR A 90 -6.00 -9.59 9.63
C THR A 90 -7.34 -9.37 8.97
N GLY A 91 -8.37 -9.87 9.64
CA GLY A 91 -9.73 -9.82 9.11
C GLY A 91 -9.96 -10.88 8.02
N SER A 92 -11.20 -11.30 7.92
CA SER A 92 -11.66 -12.25 6.90
C SER A 92 -12.79 -11.67 6.07
N ASP A 93 -13.30 -10.52 6.47
CA ASP A 93 -14.37 -9.79 5.79
C ASP A 93 -13.82 -8.47 5.20
N GLU A 94 -14.51 -7.94 4.22
CA GLU A 94 -14.12 -6.72 3.51
C GLU A 94 -13.92 -5.53 4.44
N ALA A 95 -14.72 -5.41 5.50
CA ALA A 95 -14.68 -4.25 6.40
C ALA A 95 -13.45 -4.22 7.33
N ARG A 96 -12.70 -5.32 7.45
CA ARG A 96 -11.59 -5.46 8.40
C ARG A 96 -10.33 -6.05 7.80
N PHE A 97 -10.24 -6.10 6.50
CA PHE A 97 -9.12 -6.70 5.82
C PHE A 97 -7.94 -5.76 5.74
N HIS A 98 -6.94 -6.01 6.59
CA HIS A 98 -5.65 -5.33 6.54
C HIS A 98 -4.56 -6.33 6.19
N LYS A 99 -3.68 -5.96 5.31
CA LYS A 99 -2.53 -6.78 4.94
C LYS A 99 -1.26 -5.94 4.80
N VAL A 100 -0.14 -6.47 5.28
CA VAL A 100 1.20 -5.97 4.97
C VAL A 100 2.02 -7.14 4.45
N ARG A 101 2.73 -6.90 3.36
CA ARG A 101 3.59 -7.89 2.73
C ARG A 101 4.96 -7.30 2.39
N PHE A 102 5.97 -8.17 2.44
CA PHE A 102 7.31 -7.94 1.93
C PHE A 102 7.61 -9.08 0.96
N LEU A 103 7.94 -8.74 -0.26
CA LEU A 103 8.13 -9.68 -1.37
C LEU A 103 9.50 -9.44 -2.00
N LEU A 104 10.25 -10.50 -2.20
CA LEU A 104 11.33 -10.57 -3.18
C LEU A 104 10.73 -11.20 -4.43
N PRO A 105 10.32 -10.42 -5.44
CA PRO A 105 9.63 -10.98 -6.59
C PRO A 105 10.58 -11.84 -7.41
N ASP A 106 10.20 -13.09 -7.66
CA ASP A 106 10.92 -14.05 -8.51
C ASP A 106 10.36 -14.02 -9.93
N ALA A 107 9.07 -13.70 -10.06
CA ALA A 107 8.38 -13.51 -11.32
C ALA A 107 7.32 -12.41 -11.19
N LEU A 108 6.78 -11.98 -12.32
CA LEU A 108 5.58 -11.15 -12.39
C LEU A 108 4.79 -11.47 -13.67
N TYR A 109 3.54 -11.08 -13.71
CA TYR A 109 2.70 -11.10 -14.90
C TYR A 109 2.42 -9.68 -15.35
N ARG A 110 2.69 -9.37 -16.62
CA ARG A 110 2.19 -8.11 -17.17
C ARG A 110 0.69 -8.19 -17.37
N PRO A 111 -0.05 -7.09 -17.15
CA PRO A 111 -1.47 -7.07 -17.40
C PRO A 111 -1.80 -7.61 -18.82
N GLY A 112 -2.74 -8.55 -18.87
CA GLY A 112 -3.16 -9.22 -20.11
C GLY A 112 -2.22 -10.33 -20.60
N GLN A 113 -1.15 -10.64 -19.89
CA GLN A 113 -0.26 -11.77 -20.20
C GLN A 113 -0.57 -12.99 -19.31
N THR A 114 -0.47 -14.17 -19.90
CA THR A 114 -0.69 -15.45 -19.19
C THR A 114 0.61 -16.17 -18.82
N ALA A 115 1.75 -15.69 -19.31
CA ALA A 115 3.06 -16.23 -18.99
C ALA A 115 3.81 -15.31 -18.02
N PRO A 116 4.45 -15.87 -16.99
CA PRO A 116 5.27 -15.09 -16.08
C PRO A 116 6.59 -14.68 -16.74
N GLU A 117 7.10 -13.52 -16.34
CA GLU A 117 8.44 -13.06 -16.73
C GLU A 117 9.27 -12.69 -15.50
N LYS A 118 10.57 -12.57 -15.69
CA LYS A 118 11.46 -12.10 -14.62
C LYS A 118 11.16 -10.63 -14.30
N PRO A 119 11.23 -10.23 -13.02
CA PRO A 119 11.09 -8.84 -12.65
C PRO A 119 12.09 -7.95 -13.40
N PRO A 120 11.65 -6.80 -13.90
CA PRO A 120 12.53 -5.88 -14.62
C PRO A 120 13.58 -5.29 -13.67
N LYS A 121 14.78 -4.97 -14.19
CA LYS A 121 15.84 -4.33 -13.41
C LYS A 121 15.40 -2.97 -12.85
N ASP A 122 14.68 -2.19 -13.65
CA ASP A 122 14.05 -0.94 -13.22
C ASP A 122 12.58 -1.22 -12.86
N TYR A 123 12.42 -1.78 -11.67
CA TYR A 123 11.12 -2.17 -11.16
C TYR A 123 10.20 -0.94 -10.91
N LEU A 124 10.78 0.20 -10.51
CA LEU A 124 10.03 1.42 -10.26
C LEU A 124 9.44 2.01 -11.56
N THR A 125 10.22 2.05 -12.64
CA THR A 125 9.72 2.45 -13.96
C THR A 125 8.63 1.50 -14.46
N TYR A 126 8.78 0.21 -14.19
CA TYR A 126 7.73 -0.76 -14.51
C TYR A 126 6.43 -0.47 -13.74
N LEU A 127 6.49 -0.29 -12.41
CA LEU A 127 5.29 0.05 -11.62
C LEU A 127 4.60 1.31 -12.13
N ARG A 128 5.35 2.37 -12.39
CA ARG A 128 4.81 3.62 -12.97
C ARG A 128 4.12 3.37 -14.32
N GLY A 129 4.65 2.42 -15.08
CA GLY A 129 4.07 2.01 -16.37
C GLY A 129 2.69 1.37 -16.27
N LEU A 130 2.31 0.83 -15.10
CA LEU A 130 0.99 0.24 -14.86
C LEU A 130 -0.14 1.29 -14.96
N SER A 131 0.18 2.58 -14.85
CA SER A 131 -0.80 3.64 -15.09
C SER A 131 -1.40 3.60 -16.50
N ARG A 132 -0.66 3.10 -17.50
CA ARG A 132 -1.16 2.87 -18.86
C ARG A 132 -2.06 1.64 -18.97
N GLN A 133 -2.12 0.84 -17.92
CA GLN A 133 -2.89 -0.40 -17.82
C GLN A 133 -4.07 -0.27 -16.85
N GLY A 134 -4.37 0.95 -16.39
CA GLY A 134 -5.51 1.23 -15.52
C GLY A 134 -5.18 1.39 -14.02
N ALA A 135 -3.93 1.31 -13.61
CA ALA A 135 -3.55 1.69 -12.24
C ALA A 135 -3.54 3.22 -12.10
N THR A 136 -4.10 3.73 -11.02
CA THR A 136 -3.91 5.11 -10.57
C THR A 136 -2.82 5.12 -9.50
N LEU A 137 -1.71 5.82 -9.77
CA LEU A 137 -0.59 5.95 -8.84
C LEU A 137 -0.52 7.40 -8.37
N ALA A 138 -0.44 7.59 -7.05
CA ALA A 138 -0.45 8.89 -6.39
C ALA A 138 0.54 8.94 -5.23
N ASP A 139 0.74 10.13 -4.64
CA ASP A 139 1.50 10.36 -3.41
C ASP A 139 2.91 9.75 -3.44
N GLU A 140 3.55 9.79 -4.62
CA GLU A 140 4.91 9.27 -4.75
C GLU A 140 5.89 10.16 -3.99
N ASN A 141 6.65 9.54 -3.08
CA ASN A 141 7.72 10.21 -2.37
C ASN A 141 8.93 9.29 -2.17
N LYS A 142 10.10 9.90 -1.94
CA LYS A 142 11.32 9.19 -1.58
C LYS A 142 11.46 9.12 -0.08
N ILE A 143 11.75 7.93 0.42
CA ILE A 143 12.02 7.68 1.83
C ILE A 143 13.35 6.93 1.97
N THR A 144 13.81 6.80 3.20
CA THR A 144 14.97 5.96 3.55
C THR A 144 14.50 4.91 4.56
N VAL A 145 14.82 3.64 4.32
CA VAL A 145 14.52 2.52 5.20
C VAL A 145 15.86 1.90 5.61
N ASP A 146 16.26 2.07 6.86
CA ASP A 146 17.54 1.61 7.40
C ASP A 146 18.75 1.97 6.51
N GLY A 147 18.82 3.22 6.03
CA GLY A 147 19.90 3.70 5.15
C GLY A 147 19.73 3.35 3.66
N HIS A 148 18.76 2.51 3.30
CA HIS A 148 18.45 2.15 1.91
C HIS A 148 17.44 3.10 1.29
N SER A 149 17.72 3.54 0.05
CA SER A 149 16.77 4.37 -0.72
C SER A 149 15.52 3.56 -1.06
N ALA A 150 14.36 4.16 -0.83
CA ALA A 150 13.07 3.60 -1.19
C ALA A 150 12.17 4.65 -1.83
N THR A 151 11.25 4.20 -2.67
CA THR A 151 10.16 5.02 -3.21
C THR A 151 8.85 4.45 -2.72
N LEU A 152 8.03 5.31 -2.14
CA LEU A 152 6.71 5.01 -1.59
C LEU A 152 5.65 5.68 -2.47
N MET A 153 4.55 4.97 -2.77
CA MET A 153 3.43 5.51 -3.53
C MET A 153 2.12 4.82 -3.15
N THR A 154 1.00 5.49 -3.38
CA THR A 154 -0.35 4.91 -3.25
C THR A 154 -0.81 4.41 -4.61
N GLY A 155 -1.47 3.28 -4.66
CA GLY A 155 -2.00 2.69 -5.88
C GLY A 155 -3.42 2.17 -5.70
N THR A 156 -4.27 2.47 -6.70
CA THR A 156 -5.63 1.93 -6.86
C THR A 156 -5.84 1.51 -8.32
N THR A 157 -6.88 0.77 -8.60
CA THR A 157 -7.27 0.39 -9.97
C THR A 157 -8.77 0.15 -10.06
N GLU A 158 -9.33 0.30 -11.25
CA GLU A 158 -10.71 -0.09 -11.55
C GLU A 158 -10.82 -1.52 -12.11
N HIS A 159 -9.69 -2.14 -12.44
CA HIS A 159 -9.60 -3.48 -13.04
C HIS A 159 -8.57 -4.34 -12.32
N ASP A 160 -8.74 -5.66 -12.37
CA ASP A 160 -7.73 -6.58 -11.86
C ASP A 160 -6.46 -6.50 -12.71
N LEU A 161 -5.33 -6.28 -12.05
CA LEU A 161 -3.99 -6.34 -12.61
C LEU A 161 -3.22 -7.46 -11.90
N ASP A 162 -3.77 -8.69 -12.00
CA ASP A 162 -3.25 -9.86 -11.31
C ASP A 162 -1.79 -10.15 -11.64
N GLY A 163 -1.03 -10.50 -10.60
CA GLY A 163 0.40 -10.79 -10.73
C GLY A 163 1.31 -9.61 -11.04
N SER A 164 0.75 -8.39 -11.22
CA SER A 164 1.52 -7.21 -11.63
C SER A 164 2.47 -6.67 -10.56
N ILE A 165 2.26 -6.97 -9.28
CA ILE A 165 3.24 -6.65 -8.22
C ILE A 165 4.31 -7.74 -8.14
N GLY A 166 3.97 -8.98 -8.45
CA GLY A 166 4.91 -10.09 -8.52
C GLY A 166 4.50 -11.32 -7.75
N CYS A 167 5.26 -12.37 -7.98
CA CYS A 167 5.07 -13.69 -7.41
C CYS A 167 6.31 -14.09 -6.58
N PRO A 168 6.13 -14.74 -5.43
CA PRO A 168 7.23 -15.25 -4.60
C PRO A 168 7.98 -16.41 -5.24
N GLN A 169 7.40 -17.04 -6.26
CA GLN A 169 8.00 -18.13 -7.03
C GLN A 169 7.46 -18.15 -8.47
N ILE A 170 8.25 -18.69 -9.40
CA ILE A 170 7.84 -18.89 -10.79
C ILE A 170 6.88 -20.09 -10.85
N GLY A 171 5.76 -19.97 -11.58
CA GLY A 171 4.97 -21.13 -12.03
C GLY A 171 3.54 -21.24 -11.54
N GLY A 172 3.01 -20.28 -10.77
CA GLY A 172 1.56 -20.19 -10.49
C GLY A 172 0.82 -19.42 -11.59
N PRO A 173 -0.47 -19.68 -11.87
CA PRO A 173 -1.29 -18.76 -12.66
C PRO A 173 -1.47 -17.41 -11.92
N PRO A 174 -1.65 -16.29 -12.65
CA PRO A 174 -1.71 -14.95 -12.05
C PRO A 174 -2.87 -14.77 -11.06
N ASP A 175 -3.94 -15.51 -11.24
CA ASP A 175 -5.17 -15.54 -10.46
C ASP A 175 -5.22 -16.64 -9.39
N ALA A 176 -4.17 -17.47 -9.27
CA ALA A 176 -4.12 -18.53 -8.27
C ALA A 176 -3.97 -17.95 -6.86
N GLY A 177 -5.08 -17.64 -6.27
CA GLY A 177 -5.39 -17.17 -4.94
C GLY A 177 -4.29 -17.21 -3.86
N GLY A 178 -3.26 -16.39 -4.00
CA GLY A 178 -2.19 -16.23 -3.02
C GLY A 178 -0.78 -16.42 -3.54
N ASP A 179 -0.59 -16.94 -4.74
CA ASP A 179 0.75 -17.21 -5.29
C ASP A 179 1.33 -16.01 -6.04
N CYS A 180 0.50 -15.11 -6.56
CA CYS A 180 0.92 -13.87 -7.20
C CYS A 180 0.12 -12.69 -6.68
N PHE A 181 0.72 -11.51 -6.69
CA PHE A 181 0.11 -10.31 -6.14
C PHE A 181 0.00 -9.23 -7.22
N GLY A 182 -1.12 -8.54 -7.22
CA GLY A 182 -1.44 -7.46 -8.14
C GLY A 182 -2.30 -6.40 -7.50
N PHE A 183 -2.67 -5.40 -8.29
CA PHE A 183 -3.70 -4.44 -7.90
C PHE A 183 -5.07 -5.04 -8.18
N GLY A 184 -6.02 -4.83 -7.29
CA GLY A 184 -7.42 -5.21 -7.46
C GLY A 184 -8.34 -4.03 -7.20
N PRO A 185 -9.55 -3.99 -7.85
CA PRO A 185 -10.44 -2.83 -7.86
C PRO A 185 -11.03 -2.47 -6.49
N ALA A 186 -11.07 -3.43 -5.56
CA ALA A 186 -11.61 -3.20 -4.23
C ALA A 186 -10.55 -2.78 -3.20
N ALA A 187 -9.29 -2.56 -3.62
CA ALA A 187 -8.21 -2.31 -2.68
C ALA A 187 -7.43 -1.03 -3.01
N ALA A 188 -7.17 -0.24 -1.97
CA ALA A 188 -6.10 0.74 -1.98
C ALA A 188 -4.84 0.11 -1.40
N ILE A 189 -3.69 0.36 -2.02
CA ILE A 189 -2.40 -0.12 -1.53
C ILE A 189 -1.42 1.04 -1.37
N ARG A 190 -0.64 1.00 -0.29
CA ARG A 190 0.52 1.85 -0.08
C ARG A 190 1.75 1.00 -0.31
N ILE A 191 2.47 1.22 -1.42
CA ILE A 191 3.56 0.35 -1.88
C ILE A 191 4.92 1.05 -1.77
N ALA A 192 5.92 0.34 -1.26
CA ALA A 192 7.30 0.77 -1.18
C ALA A 192 8.19 -0.14 -2.02
N VAL A 193 9.05 0.44 -2.85
CA VAL A 193 10.12 -0.25 -3.58
C VAL A 193 11.44 0.13 -2.95
N ILE A 194 12.13 -0.84 -2.38
CA ILE A 194 13.36 -0.67 -1.61
C ILE A 194 14.49 -1.41 -2.33
N ASN A 195 15.64 -0.78 -2.51
CA ASN A 195 16.82 -1.47 -3.01
C ASN A 195 17.72 -1.88 -1.83
N VAL A 196 17.77 -3.18 -1.54
CA VAL A 196 18.57 -3.73 -0.46
C VAL A 196 19.66 -4.62 -1.05
N SER A 197 20.92 -4.19 -0.95
CA SER A 197 22.10 -4.96 -1.43
C SER A 197 21.96 -5.46 -2.88
N GLY A 198 21.41 -4.61 -3.77
CA GLY A 198 21.23 -4.94 -5.18
C GLY A 198 20.00 -5.81 -5.48
N ARG A 199 19.16 -6.10 -4.48
CA ARG A 199 17.86 -6.77 -4.65
C ARG A 199 16.72 -5.77 -4.55
N THR A 200 15.70 -5.95 -5.37
CA THR A 200 14.44 -5.24 -5.24
C THR A 200 13.58 -5.92 -4.19
N LEU A 201 13.36 -5.24 -3.08
CA LEU A 201 12.37 -5.61 -2.08
C LEU A 201 11.12 -4.75 -2.30
N VAL A 202 9.99 -5.38 -2.55
CA VAL A 202 8.70 -4.72 -2.70
C VAL A 202 7.90 -4.97 -1.42
N SER A 203 7.43 -3.90 -0.79
CA SER A 203 6.55 -4.01 0.37
C SER A 203 5.27 -3.25 0.10
N TRP A 204 4.15 -3.71 0.64
CA TRP A 204 2.91 -2.94 0.58
C TRP A 204 1.97 -3.23 1.75
N ALA A 205 1.24 -2.18 2.13
CA ALA A 205 0.03 -2.27 2.91
C ALA A 205 -1.17 -2.28 1.96
N GLY A 206 -2.18 -3.08 2.24
CA GLY A 206 -3.41 -3.13 1.46
C GLY A 206 -4.63 -3.14 2.35
N ILE A 207 -5.63 -2.36 1.98
CA ILE A 207 -6.91 -2.18 2.67
C ILE A 207 -8.01 -2.03 1.63
N TYR A 208 -9.27 -2.28 2.00
CA TYR A 208 -10.38 -1.98 1.10
C TYR A 208 -10.52 -0.49 0.85
N THR A 209 -10.75 -0.11 -0.41
CA THR A 209 -10.92 1.29 -0.83
C THR A 209 -12.07 1.94 -0.08
N GLY A 210 -11.81 3.09 0.53
CA GLY A 210 -12.81 3.85 1.29
C GLY A 210 -13.05 3.34 2.71
N ALA A 211 -12.20 2.46 3.23
CA ALA A 211 -12.24 2.09 4.64
C ALA A 211 -11.97 3.32 5.52
N SER A 212 -12.72 3.45 6.61
CA SER A 212 -12.65 4.64 7.49
C SER A 212 -11.32 4.81 8.21
N ASP A 213 -10.52 3.76 8.31
CA ASP A 213 -9.20 3.72 8.96
C ASP A 213 -8.03 3.67 7.95
N GLU A 214 -8.28 3.88 6.66
CA GLU A 214 -7.26 3.81 5.60
C GLU A 214 -6.04 4.69 5.91
N SER A 215 -6.27 5.97 6.24
CA SER A 215 -5.17 6.89 6.54
C SER A 215 -4.38 6.48 7.78
N ALA A 216 -5.04 5.99 8.82
CA ALA A 216 -4.39 5.51 10.03
C ALA A 216 -3.57 4.24 9.75
N PHE A 217 -4.12 3.33 8.98
CA PHE A 217 -3.44 2.10 8.59
C PHE A 217 -2.19 2.36 7.75
N PHE A 218 -2.26 3.27 6.78
CA PHE A 218 -1.09 3.64 5.97
C PHE A 218 -0.02 4.37 6.78
N ALA A 219 -0.41 5.21 7.75
CA ALA A 219 0.55 5.83 8.66
C ALA A 219 1.27 4.80 9.54
N GLU A 220 0.57 3.80 10.07
CA GLU A 220 1.16 2.69 10.82
C GLU A 220 2.10 1.83 9.94
N TYR A 221 1.73 1.60 8.69
CA TYR A 221 2.60 0.92 7.74
C TYR A 221 3.89 1.72 7.47
N GLU A 222 3.80 3.03 7.28
CA GLU A 222 4.98 3.87 7.10
C GLU A 222 5.89 3.86 8.34
N ALA A 223 5.29 3.91 9.53
CA ALA A 223 6.03 3.75 10.79
C ALA A 223 6.67 2.35 10.92
N MET A 224 5.97 1.31 10.46
CA MET A 224 6.51 -0.05 10.35
C MET A 224 7.74 -0.11 9.43
N LEU A 225 7.69 0.51 8.25
CA LEU A 225 8.84 0.63 7.34
C LEU A 225 10.03 1.35 7.99
N GLN A 226 9.78 2.45 8.72
CA GLN A 226 10.83 3.21 9.41
C GLN A 226 11.48 2.42 10.55
N SER A 227 10.79 1.45 11.11
CA SER A 227 11.31 0.59 12.18
C SER A 227 12.23 -0.53 11.70
N ILE A 228 12.27 -0.79 10.38
CA ILE A 228 13.07 -1.88 9.80
C ILE A 228 14.55 -1.67 10.10
N LYS A 229 15.20 -2.80 10.46
CA LYS A 229 16.65 -2.97 10.51
C LYS A 229 17.01 -4.20 9.70
N PHE A 230 17.74 -3.99 8.60
CA PHE A 230 18.31 -5.07 7.81
C PHE A 230 19.55 -5.64 8.53
N ARG A 231 19.81 -6.94 8.36
CA ARG A 231 20.88 -7.66 9.08
C ARG A 231 21.80 -8.40 8.13
#